data_e69775ea020c5d7c84ebab9091b18e2c
#
_entry.id   e69775ea020c5d7c84ebab9091b18e2c
#
_cell.length_a   1.000
_cell.length_b   1.000
_cell.length_c   1.000
_cell.angle_alpha   90.00
_cell.angle_beta   90.00
_cell.angle_gamma   90.00
#
_symmetry.space_group_name_H-M   'P 1'
#
loop_
_entity.id
_entity.type
_entity.pdbx_description
1 polymer ?
#
loop_
_entity_poly.entity_id
_entity_poly.type
_entity_poly.pdbx_seq_one_letter_code
_entity_poly.pdbx_strand_id
1 'polypeptide(L)'
;MPLRARVVTALEALPNRRGIVFPAPEGGRIEINNFRHRSWTPSLAAAGIKHRRIYDLRHTYATWSLAAGIDIFTLARRMGTSVKMIDRTYGHLVAGADAYERELLDAFDARPPADFGRAVDALEIDDAA
;
A
#
# COMPACT_ATOMS: atom_id res chain seq x y z
N MET A 1 -6.19 1.92 -6.93
CA MET A 1 -4.90 1.82 -6.21
C MET A 1 -3.79 1.84 -7.25
N PRO A 2 -2.81 2.74 -7.16
CA PRO A 2 -1.70 2.75 -8.12
C PRO A 2 -0.85 1.49 -7.93
N LEU A 3 -0.44 0.90 -9.04
CA LEU A 3 0.47 -0.25 -9.06
C LEU A 3 1.90 0.24 -9.28
N ARG A 4 2.85 -0.37 -8.59
CA ARG A 4 4.28 -0.13 -8.82
C ARG A 4 4.68 -0.65 -10.19
N ALA A 5 5.64 0.01 -10.87
CA ALA A 5 6.09 -0.38 -12.20
C ALA A 5 6.46 -1.87 -12.30
N ARG A 6 7.21 -2.39 -11.33
CA ARG A 6 7.57 -3.82 -11.29
C ARG A 6 6.36 -4.78 -11.23
N VAL A 7 5.25 -4.34 -10.59
CA VAL A 7 4.02 -5.14 -10.52
C VAL A 7 3.30 -5.10 -11.86
N VAL A 8 3.27 -3.93 -12.51
CA VAL A 8 2.72 -3.77 -13.87
C VAL A 8 3.47 -4.70 -14.83
N THR A 9 4.80 -4.64 -14.85
CA THR A 9 5.63 -5.51 -15.69
C THR A 9 5.36 -7.01 -15.43
N ALA A 10 5.26 -7.40 -14.16
CA ALA A 10 4.96 -8.79 -13.80
C ALA A 10 3.56 -9.23 -14.25
N LEU A 11 2.56 -8.36 -14.16
CA LEU A 11 1.21 -8.63 -14.66
C LEU A 11 1.16 -8.69 -16.18
N GLU A 12 1.92 -7.84 -16.86
CA GLU A 12 2.03 -7.84 -18.32
C GLU A 12 2.73 -9.08 -18.86
N ALA A 13 3.60 -9.69 -18.09
CA ALA A 13 4.26 -10.95 -18.44
C ALA A 13 3.36 -12.19 -18.28
N LEU A 14 2.16 -12.06 -17.70
CA LEU A 14 1.25 -13.19 -17.55
C LEU A 14 0.73 -13.67 -18.93
N PRO A 15 0.64 -14.99 -19.16
CA PRO A 15 0.24 -15.55 -20.45
C PRO A 15 -1.22 -15.26 -20.79
N ASN A 16 -2.07 -15.08 -19.78
CA ASN A 16 -3.50 -14.81 -19.98
C ASN A 16 -3.88 -13.43 -19.39
N ARG A 17 -4.40 -12.56 -20.25
CA ARG A 17 -4.83 -11.19 -19.89
C ARG A 17 -6.34 -11.02 -19.80
N ARG A 18 -7.11 -12.10 -19.96
CA ARG A 18 -8.58 -12.06 -19.93
C ARG A 18 -9.10 -12.96 -18.82
N GLY A 19 -10.17 -12.51 -18.16
CA GLY A 19 -10.81 -13.27 -17.08
C GLY A 19 -10.08 -13.16 -15.74
N ILE A 20 -9.90 -14.27 -15.06
CA ILE A 20 -9.28 -14.32 -13.73
C ILE A 20 -7.76 -14.18 -13.90
N VAL A 21 -7.17 -13.17 -13.23
CA VAL A 21 -5.73 -12.87 -13.32
C VAL A 21 -4.88 -14.04 -12.80
N PHE A 22 -5.30 -14.63 -11.69
CA PHE A 22 -4.68 -15.80 -11.07
C PHE A 22 -5.71 -16.93 -10.94
N PRO A 23 -5.89 -17.75 -11.97
CA PRO A 23 -6.82 -18.88 -11.92
C PRO A 23 -6.25 -20.02 -11.09
N ALA A 24 -7.13 -20.88 -10.60
CA ALA A 24 -6.73 -22.19 -10.08
C ALA A 24 -6.16 -23.07 -11.20
N PRO A 25 -5.35 -24.11 -10.89
CA PRO A 25 -4.77 -24.99 -11.91
C PRO A 25 -5.81 -25.64 -12.84
N GLU A 26 -6.98 -25.95 -12.30
CA GLU A 26 -8.11 -26.52 -13.03
C GLU A 26 -9.04 -25.44 -13.66
N GLY A 27 -8.62 -24.18 -13.61
CA GLY A 27 -9.45 -23.03 -13.96
C GLY A 27 -10.31 -22.54 -12.80
N GLY A 28 -11.05 -21.43 -13.03
CA GLY A 28 -11.88 -20.84 -12.00
C GLY A 28 -11.13 -20.10 -10.90
N ARG A 29 -11.78 -19.88 -9.75
CA ARG A 29 -11.21 -19.13 -8.63
C ARG A 29 -10.34 -20.02 -7.75
N ILE A 30 -9.25 -19.45 -7.23
CA ILE A 30 -8.43 -20.10 -6.20
C ILE A 30 -9.26 -20.27 -4.92
N GLU A 31 -9.32 -21.48 -4.40
CA GLU A 31 -9.83 -21.75 -3.06
C GLU A 31 -8.70 -21.47 -2.04
N ILE A 32 -8.97 -20.58 -1.09
CA ILE A 32 -7.94 -20.00 -0.22
C ILE A 32 -7.29 -21.03 0.72
N ASN A 33 -8.04 -22.03 1.19
CA ASN A 33 -7.50 -23.05 2.08
C ASN A 33 -6.59 -24.01 1.29
N ASN A 34 -7.00 -24.40 0.09
CA ASN A 34 -6.16 -25.21 -0.81
C ASN A 34 -4.88 -24.46 -1.16
N PHE A 35 -4.97 -23.17 -1.52
CA PHE A 35 -3.80 -22.35 -1.79
C PHE A 35 -2.87 -22.27 -0.58
N ARG A 36 -3.42 -22.06 0.62
CA ARG A 36 -2.65 -22.00 1.85
C ARG A 36 -1.85 -23.29 2.09
N HIS A 37 -2.51 -24.44 1.95
CA HIS A 37 -1.90 -25.74 2.28
C HIS A 37 -1.00 -26.26 1.16
N ARG A 38 -1.37 -26.07 -0.09
CA ARG A 38 -0.66 -26.67 -1.24
C ARG A 38 0.42 -25.75 -1.83
N SER A 39 0.31 -24.44 -1.64
CA SER A 39 1.24 -23.48 -2.24
C SER A 39 1.90 -22.60 -1.18
N TRP A 40 1.16 -21.81 -0.44
CA TRP A 40 1.70 -20.80 0.47
C TRP A 40 2.63 -21.38 1.54
N THR A 41 2.14 -22.31 2.36
CA THR A 41 2.92 -22.89 3.45
C THR A 41 4.14 -23.67 2.96
N PRO A 42 4.05 -24.54 1.94
CA PRO A 42 5.23 -25.19 1.39
C PRO A 42 6.26 -24.24 0.79
N SER A 43 5.81 -23.18 0.10
CA SER A 43 6.73 -22.18 -0.47
C SER A 43 7.50 -21.41 0.61
N LEU A 44 6.86 -21.05 1.73
CA LEU A 44 7.56 -20.44 2.87
C LEU A 44 8.61 -21.38 3.45
N ALA A 45 8.26 -22.64 3.63
CA ALA A 45 9.20 -23.65 4.16
C ALA A 45 10.40 -23.84 3.21
N ALA A 46 10.15 -23.97 1.91
CA ALA A 46 11.22 -24.09 0.90
C ALA A 46 12.13 -22.85 0.84
N ALA A 47 11.60 -21.67 1.13
CA ALA A 47 12.37 -20.42 1.21
C ALA A 47 13.06 -20.20 2.57
N GLY A 48 12.95 -21.12 3.53
CA GLY A 48 13.48 -20.96 4.88
C GLY A 48 12.82 -19.86 5.70
N ILE A 49 11.61 -19.42 5.30
CA ILE A 49 10.88 -18.33 5.96
C ILE A 49 9.97 -18.92 7.03
N LYS A 50 10.04 -18.37 8.25
CA LYS A 50 9.11 -18.74 9.33
C LYS A 50 7.66 -18.59 8.86
N HIS A 51 6.78 -19.45 9.36
CA HIS A 51 5.35 -19.41 9.02
C HIS A 51 4.79 -17.98 9.11
N ARG A 52 4.13 -17.56 8.03
CA ARG A 52 3.41 -16.30 7.90
C ARG A 52 2.01 -16.57 7.36
N ARG A 53 1.03 -15.86 7.89
CA ARG A 53 -0.31 -15.89 7.32
C ARG A 53 -0.33 -15.10 6.02
N ILE A 54 -1.18 -15.47 5.08
CA ILE A 54 -1.37 -14.68 3.84
C ILE A 54 -1.75 -13.22 4.18
N TYR A 55 -2.54 -13.02 5.25
CA TYR A 55 -2.94 -11.70 5.73
C TYR A 55 -1.75 -10.84 6.19
N ASP A 56 -0.63 -11.42 6.57
CA ASP A 56 0.56 -10.67 7.00
C ASP A 56 1.17 -9.86 5.84
N LEU A 57 0.85 -10.18 4.57
CA LEU A 57 1.17 -9.34 3.41
C LEU A 57 0.52 -7.97 3.50
N ARG A 58 -0.68 -7.89 4.08
CA ARG A 58 -1.38 -6.62 4.31
C ARG A 58 -0.63 -5.76 5.34
N HIS A 59 -0.10 -6.37 6.39
CA HIS A 59 0.75 -5.66 7.36
C HIS A 59 2.04 -5.16 6.72
N THR A 60 2.69 -5.99 5.91
CA THR A 60 3.89 -5.60 5.15
C THR A 60 3.60 -4.42 4.22
N TYR A 61 2.47 -4.44 3.50
CA TYR A 61 2.07 -3.33 2.64
C TYR A 61 1.89 -2.03 3.44
N ALA A 62 1.21 -2.08 4.58
CA ALA A 62 0.99 -0.90 5.43
C ALA A 62 2.31 -0.34 5.94
N THR A 63 3.17 -1.18 6.52
CA THR A 63 4.48 -0.78 7.04
C THR A 63 5.36 -0.14 5.97
N TRP A 64 5.46 -0.77 4.80
CA TRP A 64 6.27 -0.23 3.71
C TRP A 64 5.67 1.04 3.11
N SER A 65 4.35 1.18 3.12
CA SER A 65 3.69 2.40 2.64
C SER A 65 4.00 3.58 3.54
N LEU A 66 3.91 3.40 4.85
CA LEU A 66 4.25 4.43 5.84
C LEU A 66 5.75 4.78 5.76
N ALA A 67 6.62 3.78 5.72
CA ALA A 67 8.05 3.98 5.55
C ALA A 67 8.43 4.70 4.24
N ALA A 68 7.60 4.57 3.20
CA ALA A 68 7.75 5.29 1.93
C ALA A 68 7.10 6.68 1.93
N GLY A 69 6.61 7.17 3.09
CA GLY A 69 6.00 8.49 3.23
C GLY A 69 4.57 8.60 2.70
N ILE A 70 3.86 7.49 2.49
CA ILE A 70 2.44 7.56 2.14
C ILE A 70 1.66 7.98 3.39
N ASP A 71 0.89 9.06 3.25
CA ASP A 71 0.11 9.60 4.36
C ASP A 71 -0.96 8.63 4.86
N ILE A 72 -1.31 8.78 6.14
CA ILE A 72 -2.21 7.87 6.85
C ILE A 72 -3.64 7.88 6.28
N PHE A 73 -4.12 9.02 5.75
CA PHE A 73 -5.46 9.14 5.17
C PHE A 73 -5.55 8.38 3.85
N THR A 74 -4.54 8.56 2.99
CA THR A 74 -4.41 7.82 1.74
C THR A 74 -4.27 6.32 2.00
N LEU A 75 -3.46 5.92 2.98
CA LEU A 75 -3.27 4.53 3.33
C LEU A 75 -4.57 3.90 3.85
N ALA A 76 -5.27 4.55 4.77
CA ALA A 76 -6.54 4.09 5.31
C ALA A 76 -7.58 3.86 4.21
N ARG A 77 -7.72 4.84 3.29
CA ARG A 77 -8.62 4.74 2.12
C ARG A 77 -8.25 3.57 1.22
N ARG A 78 -6.98 3.39 0.91
CA ARG A 78 -6.51 2.28 0.05
C ARG A 78 -6.69 0.92 0.68
N MET A 79 -6.55 0.85 1.99
CA MET A 79 -6.72 -0.39 2.75
C MET A 79 -8.18 -0.67 3.13
N GLY A 80 -9.12 0.25 2.87
CA GLY A 80 -10.53 0.10 3.26
C GLY A 80 -10.69 0.00 4.77
N THR A 81 -10.00 0.86 5.52
CA THR A 81 -10.03 0.91 6.98
C THR A 81 -10.05 2.36 7.49
N SER A 82 -10.23 2.57 8.77
CA SER A 82 -10.20 3.91 9.36
C SER A 82 -8.77 4.37 9.66
N VAL A 83 -8.56 5.69 9.63
CA VAL A 83 -7.30 6.33 10.08
C VAL A 83 -6.95 5.89 11.50
N LYS A 84 -7.94 5.88 12.41
CA LYS A 84 -7.77 5.42 13.81
C LYS A 84 -7.22 3.99 13.89
N MET A 85 -7.65 3.10 12.99
CA MET A 85 -7.15 1.72 12.96
C MET A 85 -5.71 1.65 12.46
N ILE A 86 -5.36 2.46 11.46
CA ILE A 86 -3.97 2.54 10.96
C ILE A 86 -3.06 3.09 12.05
N ASP A 87 -3.44 4.19 12.68
CA ASP A 87 -2.68 4.83 13.76
C ASP A 87 -2.47 3.87 14.93
N ARG A 88 -3.53 3.24 15.43
CA ARG A 88 -3.45 2.26 16.52
C ARG A 88 -2.50 1.11 16.22
N THR A 89 -2.47 0.64 14.97
CA THR A 89 -1.72 -0.56 14.58
C THR A 89 -0.29 -0.25 14.17
N TYR A 90 -0.06 0.90 13.54
CA TYR A 90 1.20 1.24 12.89
C TYR A 90 1.79 2.59 13.31
N GLY A 91 1.09 3.39 14.13
CA GLY A 91 1.52 4.73 14.53
C GLY A 91 2.91 4.76 15.19
N HIS A 92 3.26 3.69 15.92
CA HIS A 92 4.58 3.56 16.51
C HIS A 92 5.73 3.44 15.48
N LEU A 93 5.43 3.15 14.21
CA LEU A 93 6.42 3.06 13.13
C LEU A 93 6.75 4.42 12.51
N VAL A 94 5.93 5.43 12.82
CA VAL A 94 6.12 6.81 12.36
C VAL A 94 7.00 7.60 13.34
N ALA A 95 7.23 7.08 14.53
CA ALA A 95 8.11 7.68 15.53
C ALA A 95 9.56 7.70 15.00
N GLY A 96 10.10 8.91 14.76
CA GLY A 96 11.43 9.15 14.18
C GLY A 96 11.40 9.82 12.80
N ALA A 97 10.23 10.28 12.35
CA ALA A 97 10.05 10.96 11.07
C ALA A 97 10.56 12.41 11.04
N ASP A 98 11.06 12.95 12.16
CA ASP A 98 11.44 14.38 12.30
C ASP A 98 12.44 14.86 11.23
N ALA A 99 13.39 14.01 10.86
CA ALA A 99 14.35 14.33 9.79
C ALA A 99 13.67 14.36 8.42
N TYR A 100 12.83 13.38 8.15
CA TYR A 100 12.06 13.30 6.91
C TYR A 100 11.02 14.41 6.79
N GLU A 101 10.34 14.75 7.88
CA GLU A 101 9.39 15.88 7.92
C GLU A 101 10.11 17.20 7.64
N ARG A 102 11.31 17.39 8.19
CA ARG A 102 12.13 18.56 7.93
C ARG A 102 12.52 18.64 6.46
N GLU A 103 12.99 17.54 5.86
CA GLU A 103 13.31 17.49 4.43
C GLU A 103 12.10 17.82 3.56
N LEU A 104 10.90 17.36 3.92
CA LEU A 104 9.68 17.68 3.20
C LEU A 104 9.32 19.17 3.30
N LEU A 105 9.46 19.78 4.49
CA LEU A 105 9.20 21.19 4.71
C LEU A 105 10.23 22.05 3.98
N ASP A 106 11.51 21.70 4.07
CA ASP A 106 12.59 22.39 3.36
C ASP A 106 12.38 22.32 1.83
N ALA A 107 11.97 21.15 1.32
CA ALA A 107 11.64 20.99 -0.10
C ALA A 107 10.39 21.77 -0.50
N PHE A 108 9.43 21.94 0.40
CA PHE A 108 8.26 22.78 0.18
C PHE A 108 8.64 24.25 0.12
N ASP A 109 9.45 24.73 1.05
CA ASP A 109 9.93 26.13 1.10
C ASP A 109 10.80 26.51 -0.12
N ALA A 110 11.48 25.53 -0.72
CA ALA A 110 12.26 25.73 -1.94
C ALA A 110 11.40 25.89 -3.22
N ARG A 111 10.07 25.73 -3.14
CA ARG A 111 9.16 25.89 -4.29
C ARG A 111 8.94 27.38 -4.61
N PRO A 112 8.80 27.74 -5.90
CA PRO A 112 8.45 29.11 -6.28
C PRO A 112 7.10 29.54 -5.68
N PRO A 113 6.96 30.80 -5.20
CA PRO A 113 5.72 31.30 -4.58
C PRO A 113 4.45 31.15 -5.43
N ALA A 114 4.57 31.09 -6.74
CA ALA A 114 3.44 30.92 -7.68
C ALA A 114 2.72 29.57 -7.55
N ASP A 115 3.36 28.55 -6.94
CA ASP A 115 2.75 27.24 -6.73
C ASP A 115 1.90 27.16 -5.44
N PHE A 116 2.11 28.09 -4.51
CA PHE A 116 1.37 28.09 -3.23
C PHE A 116 -0.08 28.56 -3.41
N GLY A 117 -0.35 29.56 -4.24
CA GLY A 117 -1.68 30.09 -4.51
C GLY A 117 -2.63 29.03 -5.06
N ARG A 118 -2.18 28.23 -6.03
CA ARG A 118 -3.01 27.19 -6.64
C ARG A 118 -3.42 26.06 -5.69
N ALA A 119 -2.60 25.75 -4.69
CA ALA A 119 -2.91 24.72 -3.71
C ALA A 119 -3.97 25.19 -2.70
N VAL A 120 -3.99 26.48 -2.38
CA VAL A 120 -4.96 27.08 -1.46
C VAL A 120 -6.27 27.37 -2.19
N ASP A 121 -6.23 27.86 -3.42
CA ASP A 121 -7.43 28.15 -4.25
C ASP A 121 -8.19 26.87 -4.63
N ALA A 122 -7.52 25.73 -4.64
CA ALA A 122 -8.15 24.42 -4.87
C ALA A 122 -8.85 23.85 -3.62
N LEU A 123 -8.68 24.48 -2.46
CA LEU A 123 -9.42 24.19 -1.23
C LEU A 123 -10.59 25.18 -1.13
N GLU A 124 -11.56 25.09 -2.05
CA GLU A 124 -12.90 25.64 -1.77
C GLU A 124 -13.44 24.87 -0.57
N ILE A 125 -13.30 25.47 0.59
CA ILE A 125 -14.04 25.06 1.79
C ILE A 125 -15.48 25.47 1.49
N ASP A 126 -16.31 24.47 1.22
CA ASP A 126 -17.76 24.66 1.08
C ASP A 126 -18.30 25.08 2.44
N ASP A 127 -18.38 26.41 2.66
CA ASP A 127 -18.88 27.05 3.88
C ASP A 127 -20.42 27.10 3.83
N ALA A 128 -21.06 25.97 3.51
CA ALA A 128 -22.48 25.80 3.48
C ALA A 128 -22.94 24.73 4.47
N ALA A 129 -23.13 25.14 5.73
CA ALA A 129 -24.13 24.55 6.63
C ALA A 129 -24.43 25.49 7.79
#